data_7cbf746705e4e53c54b4f967fb7d1a17
#
_entry.id   7cbf746705e4e53c54b4f967fb7d1a17
#
_cell.length_a   1.000
_cell.length_b   1.000
_cell.length_c   1.000
_cell.angle_alpha   90.00
_cell.angle_beta   90.00
_cell.angle_gamma   90.00
#
_symmetry.space_group_name_H-M   'P 1'
#
loop_
_entity.id
_entity.type
_entity.pdbx_description
1 polymer ?
#
loop_
_entity_poly.entity_id
_entity_poly.type
_entity_poly.pdbx_seq_one_letter_code
_entity_poly.pdbx_strand_id
1 'polypeptide(L)'
;MARTARTARADAPDVHETAAQRLQGAGLRYTGSRRRVVAVLDEADRPLTIPEILERDDALAQSSTYRNLNELIDADVVHRIVAGDEFSHYELAEDLTAHHHHLVCTHCGRVQDFVASDALEDTLDGALARIARSKRFQVHHHRLD
;
A
#
# COMPACT_ATOMS: atom_id res chain seq x y z
N MET A 1 3.36 -4.33 -24.42
CA MET A 1 3.37 -4.86 -23.04
C MET A 1 4.42 -4.10 -22.23
N ALA A 2 4.03 -3.03 -21.61
CA ALA A 2 4.92 -2.27 -20.75
C ALA A 2 4.92 -2.93 -19.36
N ARG A 3 5.96 -3.71 -19.06
CA ARG A 3 6.36 -3.96 -17.66
C ARG A 3 6.78 -2.61 -17.11
N THR A 4 5.89 -1.95 -16.40
CA THR A 4 6.28 -0.80 -15.59
C THR A 4 7.20 -1.36 -14.51
N ALA A 5 8.48 -1.13 -14.72
CA ALA A 5 9.52 -1.58 -13.83
C ALA A 5 9.31 -0.91 -12.47
N ARG A 6 9.00 -1.71 -11.47
CA ARG A 6 9.27 -1.39 -10.07
C ARG A 6 10.79 -1.26 -9.97
N THR A 7 11.27 -0.05 -10.18
CA THR A 7 12.70 0.26 -10.23
C THR A 7 13.35 -0.15 -8.91
N ALA A 8 14.40 -0.93 -9.04
CA ALA A 8 15.22 -1.55 -8.04
C ALA A 8 15.29 -0.80 -6.69
N ARG A 9 14.84 -1.45 -5.64
CA ARG A 9 15.20 -1.18 -4.25
C ARG A 9 16.64 -1.62 -4.02
N ALA A 10 17.61 -0.78 -4.35
CA ALA A 10 19.00 -1.10 -4.03
C ALA A 10 19.36 -0.86 -2.55
N ASP A 11 18.54 -0.06 -1.81
CA ASP A 11 18.78 0.31 -0.41
C ASP A 11 17.51 0.27 0.48
N ALA A 12 16.40 -0.28 0.04
CA ALA A 12 15.22 -0.42 0.88
C ALA A 12 15.35 -1.61 1.84
N PRO A 13 14.97 -1.46 3.12
CA PRO A 13 14.97 -2.58 4.06
C PRO A 13 14.07 -3.71 3.52
N ASP A 14 14.41 -4.95 3.88
CA ASP A 14 13.59 -6.11 3.52
C ASP A 14 12.16 -5.90 4.05
N VAL A 15 11.18 -5.97 3.15
CA VAL A 15 9.76 -5.81 3.48
C VAL A 15 9.34 -6.74 4.61
N HIS A 16 9.81 -7.97 4.59
CA HIS A 16 9.48 -8.97 5.61
C HIS A 16 10.11 -8.65 6.96
N GLU A 17 11.33 -8.10 6.98
CA GLU A 17 11.98 -7.68 8.21
C GLU A 17 11.23 -6.50 8.83
N THR A 18 10.89 -5.50 8.04
CA THR A 18 10.13 -4.34 8.52
C THR A 18 8.74 -4.75 9.00
N ALA A 19 8.03 -5.61 8.28
CA ALA A 19 6.73 -6.14 8.69
C ALA A 19 6.82 -6.88 10.03
N ALA A 20 7.84 -7.73 10.20
CA ALA A 20 8.08 -8.46 11.45
C ALA A 20 8.31 -7.50 12.63
N GLN A 21 9.13 -6.47 12.44
CA GLN A 21 9.41 -5.46 13.48
C GLN A 21 8.16 -4.68 13.88
N ARG A 22 7.34 -4.26 12.92
CA ARG A 22 6.10 -3.51 13.17
C ARG A 22 5.07 -4.35 13.91
N LEU A 23 4.87 -5.59 13.49
CA LEU A 23 3.98 -6.53 14.17
C LEU A 23 4.45 -6.82 15.59
N GLN A 24 5.75 -7.05 15.79
CA GLN A 24 6.31 -7.24 17.13
C GLN A 24 6.06 -6.02 18.01
N GLY A 25 6.26 -4.82 17.49
CA GLY A 25 5.96 -3.56 18.21
C GLY A 25 4.48 -3.42 18.58
N ALA A 26 3.57 -4.01 17.81
CA ALA A 26 2.13 -4.09 18.08
C ALA A 26 1.72 -5.29 18.97
N GLY A 27 2.68 -6.08 19.47
CA GLY A 27 2.42 -7.28 20.27
C GLY A 27 1.91 -8.47 19.47
N LEU A 28 2.10 -8.47 18.15
CA LEU A 28 1.63 -9.50 17.22
C LEU A 28 2.80 -10.32 16.66
N ARG A 29 2.51 -11.56 16.31
CA ARG A 29 3.51 -12.46 15.70
C ARG A 29 3.46 -12.36 14.18
N TYR A 30 4.62 -12.37 13.54
CA TYR A 30 4.71 -12.49 12.08
C TYR A 30 4.61 -13.96 11.67
N THR A 31 3.36 -14.44 11.57
CA THR A 31 3.04 -15.83 11.23
C THR A 31 3.29 -16.13 9.75
N GLY A 32 3.38 -17.42 9.40
CA GLY A 32 3.49 -17.86 8.01
C GLY A 32 2.35 -17.34 7.12
N SER A 33 1.13 -17.31 7.64
CA SER A 33 -0.04 -16.79 6.92
C SER A 33 0.09 -15.28 6.63
N ARG A 34 0.52 -14.47 7.60
CA ARG A 34 0.77 -13.04 7.40
C ARG A 34 1.91 -12.78 6.43
N ARG A 35 2.96 -13.59 6.50
CA ARG A 35 4.08 -13.52 5.57
C ARG A 35 3.65 -13.77 4.13
N ARG A 36 2.74 -14.72 3.90
CA ARG A 36 2.16 -14.99 2.57
C ARG A 36 1.36 -13.80 2.05
N VAL A 37 0.52 -13.19 2.89
CA VAL A 37 -0.22 -11.97 2.51
C VAL A 37 0.72 -10.85 2.12
N VAL A 38 1.75 -10.58 2.91
CA VAL A 38 2.77 -9.56 2.60
C VAL A 38 3.49 -9.88 1.28
N ALA A 39 3.88 -11.14 1.05
CA ALA A 39 4.53 -11.56 -0.20
C ALA A 39 3.65 -11.34 -1.42
N VAL A 40 2.37 -11.70 -1.35
CA VAL A 40 1.40 -11.48 -2.45
C VAL A 40 1.26 -9.99 -2.77
N LEU A 41 1.19 -9.14 -1.75
CA LEU A 41 1.08 -7.69 -1.94
C LEU A 41 2.40 -7.06 -2.44
N ASP A 42 3.55 -7.61 -2.02
CA ASP A 42 4.86 -7.11 -2.50
C ASP A 42 5.12 -7.44 -3.97
N GLU A 43 4.63 -8.57 -4.45
CA GLU A 43 4.73 -8.98 -5.85
C GLU A 43 3.69 -8.29 -6.75
N ALA A 44 2.65 -7.71 -6.17
CA ALA A 44 1.60 -7.05 -6.93
C ALA A 44 2.08 -5.71 -7.50
N ASP A 45 1.62 -5.38 -8.69
CA ASP A 45 1.86 -4.11 -9.39
C ASP A 45 0.76 -3.08 -9.17
N ARG A 46 -0.24 -3.43 -8.37
CA ARG A 46 -1.39 -2.60 -8.01
C ARG A 46 -2.02 -3.09 -6.70
N PRO A 47 -2.86 -2.29 -6.04
CA PRO A 47 -3.65 -2.77 -4.92
C PRO A 47 -4.57 -3.94 -5.30
N LEU A 48 -4.76 -4.89 -4.40
CA LEU A 48 -5.55 -6.10 -4.63
C LEU A 48 -6.75 -6.16 -3.70
N THR A 49 -7.85 -6.72 -4.20
CA THR A 49 -8.99 -7.14 -3.37
C THR A 49 -8.70 -8.47 -2.66
N ILE A 50 -9.49 -8.82 -1.64
CA ILE A 50 -9.33 -10.12 -0.94
C ILE A 50 -9.47 -11.30 -1.91
N PRO A 51 -10.48 -11.37 -2.80
CA PRO A 51 -10.56 -12.43 -3.78
C PRO A 51 -9.28 -12.56 -4.65
N GLU A 52 -8.73 -11.43 -5.10
CA GLU A 52 -7.50 -11.43 -5.90
C GLU A 52 -6.26 -11.92 -5.11
N ILE A 53 -6.18 -11.59 -3.81
CA ILE A 53 -5.14 -12.10 -2.92
C ILE A 53 -5.25 -13.63 -2.79
N LEU A 54 -6.45 -14.15 -2.59
CA LEU A 54 -6.71 -15.58 -2.45
C LEU A 54 -6.46 -16.36 -3.75
N GLU A 55 -6.71 -15.75 -4.91
CA GLU A 55 -6.40 -16.34 -6.22
C GLU A 55 -4.89 -16.47 -6.47
N ARG A 56 -4.08 -15.63 -5.84
CA ARG A 56 -2.62 -15.64 -6.02
C ARG A 56 -1.89 -16.61 -5.11
N ASP A 57 -2.52 -17.05 -4.02
CA ASP A 57 -1.94 -18.02 -3.09
C ASP A 57 -3.04 -18.93 -2.49
N ASP A 58 -3.15 -20.15 -3.00
CA ASP A 58 -4.15 -21.14 -2.60
C ASP A 58 -4.01 -21.63 -1.15
N ALA A 59 -2.85 -21.37 -0.51
CA ALA A 59 -2.65 -21.72 0.90
C ALA A 59 -3.33 -20.72 1.86
N LEU A 60 -3.82 -19.59 1.34
CA LEU A 60 -4.56 -18.61 2.12
C LEU A 60 -6.05 -18.99 2.23
N ALA A 61 -6.61 -18.89 3.43
CA ALA A 61 -8.02 -19.06 3.67
C ALA A 61 -8.72 -17.70 3.85
N GLN A 62 -9.92 -17.55 3.34
CA GLN A 62 -10.67 -16.28 3.35
C GLN A 62 -10.80 -15.67 4.75
N SER A 63 -11.23 -16.44 5.74
CA SER A 63 -11.47 -15.94 7.10
C SER A 63 -10.19 -15.45 7.78
N SER A 64 -9.09 -16.19 7.67
CA SER A 64 -7.79 -15.79 8.26
C SER A 64 -7.14 -14.66 7.50
N THR A 65 -7.30 -14.58 6.18
CA THR A 65 -6.76 -13.47 5.35
C THR A 65 -7.42 -12.15 5.73
N TYR A 66 -8.73 -12.12 5.92
CA TYR A 66 -9.43 -10.91 6.36
C TYR A 66 -8.90 -10.41 7.71
N ARG A 67 -8.77 -11.32 8.70
CA ARG A 67 -8.22 -10.98 10.01
C ARG A 67 -6.75 -10.54 9.93
N ASN A 68 -5.93 -11.26 9.15
CA ASN A 68 -4.53 -10.92 8.98
C ASN A 68 -4.34 -9.53 8.34
N LEU A 69 -5.17 -9.17 7.35
CA LEU A 69 -5.15 -7.85 6.75
C LEU A 69 -5.47 -6.75 7.76
N ASN A 70 -6.49 -6.93 8.61
CA ASN A 70 -6.82 -5.96 9.65
C ASN A 70 -5.66 -5.76 10.63
N GLU A 71 -5.03 -6.84 11.08
CA GLU A 71 -3.88 -6.76 11.99
C GLU A 71 -2.64 -6.15 11.32
N LEU A 72 -2.42 -6.40 10.02
CA LEU A 72 -1.36 -5.75 9.23
C LEU A 72 -1.63 -4.25 9.01
N ILE A 73 -2.90 -3.85 8.90
CA ILE A 73 -3.30 -2.44 8.86
C ILE A 73 -3.04 -1.76 10.20
N ASP A 74 -3.44 -2.38 11.30
CA ASP A 74 -3.22 -1.85 12.64
C ASP A 74 -1.72 -1.69 12.98
N ALA A 75 -0.86 -2.50 12.36
CA ALA A 75 0.59 -2.43 12.50
C ALA A 75 1.28 -1.53 11.44
N ASP A 76 0.54 -0.78 10.64
CA ASP A 76 1.06 0.07 9.56
C ASP A 76 1.91 -0.68 8.50
N VAL A 77 1.62 -1.95 8.27
CA VAL A 77 2.27 -2.74 7.20
C VAL A 77 1.47 -2.71 5.91
N VAL A 78 0.15 -2.65 6.02
CA VAL A 78 -0.78 -2.64 4.90
C VAL A 78 -1.69 -1.41 4.97
N HIS A 79 -1.99 -0.82 3.83
CA HIS A 79 -3.02 0.20 3.69
C HIS A 79 -4.23 -0.34 2.94
N ARG A 80 -5.41 0.15 3.34
CA ARG A 80 -6.66 -0.13 2.67
C ARG A 80 -7.11 1.07 1.86
N ILE A 81 -7.40 0.85 0.58
CA ILE A 81 -7.95 1.84 -0.33
C ILE A 81 -9.43 1.53 -0.52
N VAL A 82 -10.28 2.51 -0.26
CA VAL A 82 -11.74 2.41 -0.47
C VAL A 82 -12.06 3.12 -1.77
N ALA A 83 -12.39 2.37 -2.80
CA ALA A 83 -12.69 2.84 -4.14
C ALA A 83 -14.20 2.88 -4.39
N GLY A 84 -14.95 3.63 -3.59
CA GLY A 84 -16.35 4.00 -3.85
C GLY A 84 -17.37 2.88 -4.14
N ASP A 85 -16.97 1.63 -4.13
CA ASP A 85 -17.74 0.46 -4.47
C ASP A 85 -17.67 -0.63 -3.38
N GLU A 86 -18.15 -1.82 -3.70
CA GLU A 86 -18.31 -2.93 -2.74
C GLU A 86 -16.98 -3.53 -2.26
N PHE A 87 -15.84 -3.20 -2.88
CA PHE A 87 -14.57 -3.88 -2.60
C PHE A 87 -13.50 -2.93 -2.10
N SER A 88 -12.94 -3.27 -0.92
CA SER A 88 -11.70 -2.66 -0.46
C SER A 88 -10.51 -3.28 -1.20
N HIS A 89 -9.53 -2.44 -1.52
CA HIS A 89 -8.26 -2.83 -2.10
C HIS A 89 -7.16 -2.67 -1.05
N TYR A 90 -6.16 -3.52 -1.12
CA TYR A 90 -5.07 -3.58 -0.14
C TYR A 90 -3.73 -3.51 -0.83
N GLU A 91 -2.81 -2.77 -0.23
CA GLU A 91 -1.42 -2.65 -0.67
C GLU A 91 -0.49 -2.54 0.54
N LEU A 92 0.81 -2.68 0.33
CA LEU A 92 1.79 -2.38 1.37
C LEU A 92 1.83 -0.88 1.67
N ALA A 93 2.16 -0.54 2.92
CA ALA A 93 2.36 0.85 3.33
C ALA A 93 3.38 1.55 2.42
N GLU A 94 3.17 2.82 2.15
CA GLU A 94 3.94 3.59 1.17
C GLU A 94 5.45 3.60 1.44
N ASP A 95 5.84 3.66 2.69
CA ASP A 95 7.25 3.63 3.09
C ASP A 95 7.92 2.24 2.92
N LEU A 96 7.13 1.19 2.67
CA LEU A 96 7.58 -0.14 2.27
C LEU A 96 7.65 -0.30 0.74
N THR A 97 7.15 0.66 -0.01
CA THR A 97 7.10 0.67 -1.47
C THR A 97 7.74 1.95 -2.02
N ALA A 98 7.87 2.08 -3.32
CA ALA A 98 8.20 3.37 -3.94
C ALA A 98 6.99 4.29 -3.89
N HIS A 99 7.23 5.62 -3.77
CA HIS A 99 6.15 6.62 -3.82
C HIS A 99 5.35 6.50 -5.12
N HIS A 100 4.04 6.43 -5.00
CA HIS A 100 3.11 6.31 -6.12
C HIS A 100 1.75 6.87 -5.73
N HIS A 101 0.92 7.08 -6.74
CA HIS A 101 -0.45 7.53 -6.61
C HIS A 101 -1.41 6.52 -7.22
N HIS A 102 -2.70 6.67 -6.95
CA HIS A 102 -3.74 5.78 -7.45
C HIS A 102 -4.64 6.50 -8.46
N LEU A 103 -5.01 5.77 -9.52
CA LEU A 103 -6.13 6.11 -10.38
C LEU A 103 -7.29 5.20 -10.03
N VAL A 104 -8.39 5.78 -9.59
CA VAL A 104 -9.60 5.05 -9.22
C VAL A 104 -10.69 5.31 -10.26
N CYS A 105 -11.16 4.25 -10.91
CA CYS A 105 -12.29 4.36 -11.83
C CYS A 105 -13.60 4.42 -11.05
N THR A 106 -14.29 5.56 -11.11
CA THR A 106 -15.57 5.74 -10.42
C THR A 106 -16.71 4.92 -11.02
N HIS A 107 -16.52 4.31 -12.20
CA HIS A 107 -17.54 3.48 -12.84
C HIS A 107 -17.44 2.02 -12.44
N CYS A 108 -16.24 1.43 -12.37
CA CYS A 108 -16.05 0.01 -12.11
C CYS A 108 -15.19 -0.30 -10.87
N GLY A 109 -14.73 0.71 -10.12
CA GLY A 109 -13.92 0.54 -8.93
C GLY A 109 -12.47 0.09 -9.19
N ARG A 110 -12.04 -0.02 -10.46
CA ARG A 110 -10.68 -0.42 -10.81
C ARG A 110 -9.67 0.57 -10.26
N VAL A 111 -8.65 0.07 -9.58
CA VAL A 111 -7.54 0.85 -9.05
C VAL A 111 -6.26 0.50 -9.82
N GLN A 112 -5.50 1.52 -10.21
CA GLN A 112 -4.18 1.37 -10.82
C GLN A 112 -3.18 2.34 -10.21
N ASP A 113 -1.94 1.87 -10.05
CA ASP A 113 -0.84 2.70 -9.60
C ASP A 113 -0.27 3.52 -10.77
N PHE A 114 0.16 4.73 -10.47
CA PHE A 114 0.99 5.52 -11.35
C PHE A 114 2.04 6.30 -10.56
N VAL A 115 3.16 6.57 -11.20
CA VAL A 115 4.21 7.43 -10.66
C VAL A 115 4.10 8.78 -11.36
N ALA A 116 3.92 9.83 -10.58
CA ALA A 116 3.90 11.19 -11.12
C ALA A 116 5.32 11.62 -11.54
N SER A 117 5.39 12.60 -12.43
CA SER A 117 6.69 13.19 -12.79
C SER A 117 7.24 14.04 -11.64
N ASP A 118 8.57 14.11 -11.52
CA ASP A 118 9.23 14.95 -10.51
C ASP A 118 8.71 16.39 -10.54
N ALA A 119 8.45 16.95 -11.72
CA ALA A 119 7.91 18.30 -11.88
C ALA A 119 6.50 18.45 -11.28
N LEU A 120 5.67 17.43 -11.36
CA LEU A 120 4.36 17.42 -10.73
C LEU A 120 4.47 17.30 -9.21
N GLU A 121 5.33 16.40 -8.72
CA GLU A 121 5.59 16.22 -7.28
C GLU A 121 6.11 17.52 -6.66
N ASP A 122 7.09 18.17 -7.26
CA ASP A 122 7.64 19.45 -6.78
C ASP A 122 6.57 20.56 -6.72
N THR A 123 5.65 20.56 -7.70
CA THR A 123 4.53 21.51 -7.74
C THR A 123 3.54 21.26 -6.61
N LEU A 124 3.19 19.99 -6.37
CA LEU A 124 2.30 19.59 -5.29
C LEU A 124 2.90 19.90 -3.92
N ASP A 125 4.14 19.52 -3.69
CA ASP A 125 4.86 19.77 -2.44
C ASP A 125 4.95 21.27 -2.14
N GLY A 126 5.27 22.07 -3.14
CA GLY A 126 5.30 23.53 -3.02
C GLY A 126 3.94 24.14 -2.69
N ALA A 127 2.86 23.65 -3.30
CA ALA A 127 1.51 24.08 -3.01
C ALA A 127 1.06 23.68 -1.60
N LEU A 128 1.29 22.43 -1.22
CA LEU A 128 0.94 21.89 0.10
C LEU A 128 1.72 22.60 1.21
N ALA A 129 3.01 22.88 1.00
CA ALA A 129 3.82 23.63 1.98
C ALA A 129 3.27 25.04 2.21
N ARG A 130 2.77 25.73 1.17
CA ARG A 130 2.13 27.04 1.32
C ARG A 130 0.82 26.95 2.10
N ILE A 131 -0.02 25.97 1.79
CA ILE A 131 -1.29 25.73 2.49
C ILE A 131 -1.02 25.38 3.97
N ALA A 132 -0.09 24.49 4.22
CA ALA A 132 0.29 24.07 5.56
C ALA A 132 0.73 25.26 6.43
N ARG A 133 1.60 26.13 5.89
CA ARG A 133 2.02 27.36 6.58
C ARG A 133 0.84 28.27 6.90
N SER A 134 -0.08 28.47 5.95
CA SER A 134 -1.25 29.33 6.18
C SER A 134 -2.23 28.79 7.20
N LYS A 135 -2.29 27.47 7.33
CA LYS A 135 -3.19 26.74 8.25
C LYS A 135 -2.53 26.26 9.53
N ARG A 136 -1.22 26.46 9.69
CA ARG A 136 -0.40 26.00 10.82
C ARG A 136 -0.42 24.47 10.98
N PHE A 137 -0.34 23.76 9.84
CA PHE A 137 -0.19 22.31 9.79
C PHE A 137 1.23 21.92 9.41
N GLN A 138 1.64 20.71 9.80
CA GLN A 138 2.82 20.02 9.26
C GLN A 138 2.33 18.97 8.26
N VAL A 139 2.85 19.02 7.04
CA VAL A 139 2.57 17.99 6.02
C VAL A 139 3.69 16.96 6.10
N HIS A 140 3.34 15.70 6.28
CA HIS A 140 4.28 14.58 6.32
C HIS A 140 4.28 13.83 4.98
N HIS A 141 3.13 13.69 4.36
CA HIS A 141 2.94 13.06 3.04
C HIS A 141 1.64 13.55 2.42
N HIS A 142 1.50 13.30 1.13
CA HIS A 142 0.26 13.54 0.39
C HIS A 142 -0.14 12.30 -0.42
N ARG A 143 -1.41 12.22 -0.79
CA ARG A 143 -1.96 11.17 -1.65
C ARG A 143 -2.87 11.80 -2.69
N LEU A 144 -2.85 11.23 -3.88
CA LEU A 144 -3.81 11.48 -4.94
C LEU A 144 -4.54 10.16 -5.23
N ASP A 145 -5.85 10.14 -5.00
CA ASP A 145 -6.73 8.99 -5.20
C ASP A 145 -7.89 9.34 -6.14
#